data_cc29caafe15e76f14e313480a797f0ca
#
_entry.id   cc29caafe15e76f14e313480a797f0ca
#
_cell.length_a   1.000
_cell.length_b   1.000
_cell.length_c   1.000
_cell.angle_alpha   90.00
_cell.angle_beta   90.00
_cell.angle_gamma   90.00
#
_symmetry.space_group_name_H-M   'P 1'
#
loop_
_entity.id
_entity.type
_entity.pdbx_description
1 polymer ?
#
loop_
_entity_poly.entity_id
_entity_poly.type
_entity_poly.pdbx_seq_one_letter_code
_entity_poly.pdbx_strand_id
1 'polypeptide(L)'
;MNTAASLLSPKELAATLQSGEAPVLLDVRTPMEFREIHVEGAQLSPLDELDPAAIARQHGNAPACVVICRSGKRACNAAEKLTAAGMKNLRVLDGGMLAWAEAGLPANRGKKSISLERQVRIAAGLLVLAGVVLGLWVHPGFFGLSAFVGAGLTFAGITDWCGMGLLLAKAPWNR
;
A
#
# COMPACT_ATOMS: atom_id res chain seq x y z
N MET A 1 12.03 -20.76 -20.40
CA MET A 1 11.86 -19.46 -21.09
C MET A 1 11.25 -18.51 -20.07
N ASN A 2 12.07 -17.59 -19.57
CA ASN A 2 11.64 -16.63 -18.54
C ASN A 2 10.88 -15.50 -19.24
N THR A 3 9.57 -15.61 -19.36
CA THR A 3 8.75 -14.54 -19.95
C THR A 3 8.54 -13.49 -18.85
N ALA A 4 9.50 -12.57 -18.76
CA ALA A 4 9.33 -11.40 -17.91
C ALA A 4 8.03 -10.69 -18.29
N ALA A 5 7.21 -10.33 -17.30
CA ALA A 5 5.99 -9.58 -17.53
C ALA A 5 6.31 -8.29 -18.31
N SER A 6 5.57 -7.99 -19.37
CA SER A 6 5.79 -6.78 -20.15
C SER A 6 5.29 -5.55 -19.39
N LEU A 7 5.97 -4.42 -19.57
CA LEU A 7 5.51 -3.14 -19.04
C LEU A 7 4.38 -2.59 -19.93
N LEU A 8 3.41 -1.95 -19.32
CA LEU A 8 2.28 -1.30 -19.97
C LEU A 8 2.18 0.14 -19.44
N SER A 9 2.22 1.12 -20.31
CA SER A 9 2.10 2.51 -19.88
C SER A 9 0.67 2.83 -19.41
N PRO A 10 0.49 3.84 -18.54
CA PRO A 10 -0.84 4.28 -18.10
C PRO A 10 -1.78 4.65 -19.25
N LYS A 11 -1.26 5.29 -20.29
CA LYS A 11 -2.05 5.69 -21.47
C LYS A 11 -2.52 4.50 -22.30
N GLU A 12 -1.67 3.50 -22.48
CA GLU A 12 -2.02 2.27 -23.19
C GLU A 12 -3.08 1.47 -22.43
N LEU A 13 -2.93 1.36 -21.10
CA LEU A 13 -3.95 0.71 -20.29
C LEU A 13 -5.28 1.46 -20.36
N ALA A 14 -5.26 2.79 -20.27
CA ALA A 14 -6.48 3.59 -20.39
C ALA A 14 -7.17 3.40 -21.75
N ALA A 15 -6.41 3.37 -22.84
CA ALA A 15 -6.94 3.09 -24.17
C ALA A 15 -7.53 1.69 -24.27
N THR A 16 -6.86 0.67 -23.70
CA THR A 16 -7.37 -0.71 -23.62
C THR A 16 -8.72 -0.79 -22.89
N LEU A 17 -8.83 -0.10 -21.75
CA LEU A 17 -10.08 -0.07 -20.98
C LEU A 17 -11.21 0.66 -21.75
N GLN A 18 -10.88 1.71 -22.50
CA GLN A 18 -11.84 2.45 -23.31
C GLN A 18 -12.31 1.69 -24.56
N SER A 19 -11.49 0.81 -25.11
CA SER A 19 -11.84 -0.02 -26.28
C SER A 19 -12.82 -1.15 -25.95
N GLY A 20 -13.18 -1.32 -24.67
CA GLY A 20 -14.07 -2.39 -24.22
C GLY A 20 -13.35 -3.71 -23.94
N GLU A 21 -12.04 -3.78 -24.11
CA GLU A 21 -11.25 -4.89 -23.60
C GLU A 21 -11.24 -4.84 -22.07
N ALA A 22 -11.54 -5.97 -21.45
CA ALA A 22 -11.59 -6.07 -20.00
C ALA A 22 -10.44 -6.95 -19.47
N PRO A 23 -9.20 -6.45 -19.41
CA PRO A 23 -8.12 -7.17 -18.76
C PRO A 23 -8.42 -7.30 -17.26
N VAL A 24 -7.94 -8.36 -16.64
CA VAL A 24 -7.96 -8.47 -15.19
C VAL A 24 -7.00 -7.43 -14.62
N LEU A 25 -7.49 -6.54 -13.77
CA LEU A 25 -6.67 -5.56 -13.07
C LEU A 25 -6.43 -6.04 -11.63
N LEU A 26 -5.18 -6.38 -11.31
CA LEU A 26 -4.80 -6.90 -10.00
C LEU A 26 -3.97 -5.86 -9.24
N ASP A 27 -4.57 -5.22 -8.24
CA ASP A 27 -3.88 -4.23 -7.39
C ASP A 27 -3.26 -4.92 -6.18
N VAL A 28 -1.93 -4.95 -6.12
CA VAL A 28 -1.16 -5.63 -5.06
C VAL A 28 -0.71 -4.69 -3.95
N ARG A 29 -1.37 -3.55 -3.80
CA ARG A 29 -1.13 -2.59 -2.72
C ARG A 29 -1.88 -2.98 -1.45
N THR A 30 -1.67 -2.18 -0.40
CA THR A 30 -2.42 -2.33 0.84
C THR A 30 -3.89 -1.91 0.68
N PRO A 31 -4.82 -2.43 1.51
CA PRO A 31 -6.23 -2.00 1.48
C PRO A 31 -6.40 -0.48 1.67
N MET A 32 -5.52 0.16 2.43
CA MET A 32 -5.54 1.60 2.65
C MET A 32 -5.20 2.38 1.37
N GLU A 33 -4.13 1.99 0.67
CA GLU A 33 -3.73 2.60 -0.61
C GLU A 33 -4.82 2.41 -1.67
N PHE A 34 -5.45 1.23 -1.72
CA PHE A 34 -6.53 0.92 -2.64
C PHE A 34 -7.78 1.77 -2.38
N ARG A 35 -8.18 1.90 -1.10
CA ARG A 35 -9.32 2.75 -0.72
C ARG A 35 -9.08 4.23 -1.02
N GLU A 36 -7.84 4.71 -0.94
CA GLU A 36 -7.51 6.11 -1.24
C GLU A 36 -7.68 6.42 -2.74
N ILE A 37 -7.14 5.57 -3.60
CA ILE A 37 -7.24 5.69 -5.05
C ILE A 37 -6.98 4.35 -5.73
N HIS A 38 -7.80 3.94 -6.68
CA HIS A 38 -7.55 2.76 -7.51
C HIS A 38 -8.17 2.92 -8.91
N VAL A 39 -7.67 2.16 -9.86
CA VAL A 39 -8.27 2.07 -11.21
C VAL A 39 -9.61 1.38 -11.11
N GLU A 40 -10.62 1.89 -11.79
CA GLU A 40 -11.95 1.29 -11.80
C GLU A 40 -11.90 -0.16 -12.29
N GLY A 41 -12.62 -1.06 -11.61
CA GLY A 41 -12.60 -2.50 -11.91
C GLY A 41 -11.39 -3.27 -11.39
N ALA A 42 -10.42 -2.61 -10.73
CA ALA A 42 -9.29 -3.31 -10.13
C ALA A 42 -9.71 -4.16 -8.93
N GLN A 43 -9.16 -5.36 -8.84
CA GLN A 43 -9.33 -6.29 -7.73
C GLN A 43 -8.13 -6.16 -6.78
N LEU A 44 -8.42 -5.97 -5.49
CA LEU A 44 -7.39 -5.88 -4.47
C LEU A 44 -6.88 -7.28 -4.10
N SER A 45 -5.57 -7.48 -4.17
CA SER A 45 -4.88 -8.68 -3.71
C SER A 45 -3.51 -8.29 -3.15
N PRO A 46 -3.43 -7.91 -1.87
CA PRO A 46 -2.19 -7.41 -1.27
C PRO A 46 -1.04 -8.39 -1.45
N LEU A 47 0.16 -7.88 -1.80
CA LEU A 47 1.34 -8.71 -2.08
C LEU A 47 1.70 -9.66 -0.94
N ASP A 48 1.47 -9.22 0.32
CA ASP A 48 1.80 -9.99 1.53
C ASP A 48 0.81 -11.14 1.77
N GLU A 49 -0.38 -11.06 1.18
CA GLU A 49 -1.46 -12.05 1.27
C GLU A 49 -1.69 -12.77 -0.07
N LEU A 50 -0.84 -12.49 -1.08
CA LEU A 50 -1.01 -13.00 -2.43
C LEU A 50 -0.88 -14.54 -2.45
N ASP A 51 -1.93 -15.22 -2.88
CA ASP A 51 -1.91 -16.63 -3.24
C ASP A 51 -1.80 -16.78 -4.78
N PRO A 52 -0.59 -16.96 -5.33
CA PRO A 52 -0.39 -17.05 -6.77
C PRO A 52 -1.14 -18.21 -7.42
N ALA A 53 -1.28 -19.33 -6.70
CA ALA A 53 -1.97 -20.50 -7.22
C ALA A 53 -3.49 -20.29 -7.31
N ALA A 54 -4.08 -19.61 -6.32
CA ALA A 54 -5.49 -19.24 -6.35
C ALA A 54 -5.78 -18.26 -7.50
N ILE A 55 -4.96 -17.21 -7.64
CA ILE A 55 -5.08 -16.24 -8.72
C ILE A 55 -4.92 -16.90 -10.10
N ALA A 56 -3.95 -17.80 -10.26
CA ALA A 56 -3.75 -18.55 -11.50
C ALA A 56 -4.95 -19.44 -11.84
N ARG A 57 -5.57 -20.10 -10.86
CA ARG A 57 -6.81 -20.86 -11.09
C ARG A 57 -7.98 -19.98 -11.52
N GLN A 58 -8.12 -18.80 -10.93
CA GLN A 58 -9.23 -17.89 -11.20
C GLN A 58 -9.05 -17.13 -12.52
N HIS A 59 -7.85 -16.69 -12.83
CA HIS A 59 -7.58 -15.77 -13.93
C HIS A 59 -6.57 -16.28 -14.97
N GLY A 60 -6.10 -17.54 -14.85
CA GLY A 60 -5.09 -18.11 -15.75
C GLY A 60 -5.48 -18.15 -17.23
N ASN A 61 -6.78 -18.18 -17.53
CA ASN A 61 -7.31 -18.13 -18.88
C ASN A 61 -7.71 -16.71 -19.35
N ALA A 62 -7.48 -15.70 -18.54
CA ALA A 62 -7.77 -14.32 -18.93
C ALA A 62 -6.87 -13.89 -20.12
N PRO A 63 -7.39 -13.10 -21.07
CA PRO A 63 -6.64 -12.65 -22.23
C PRO A 63 -5.44 -11.77 -21.84
N ALA A 64 -5.56 -11.02 -20.76
CA ALA A 64 -4.48 -10.24 -20.16
C ALA A 64 -4.75 -10.02 -18.66
N CYS A 65 -3.68 -9.98 -17.86
CA CYS A 65 -3.73 -9.57 -16.46
C CYS A 65 -2.70 -8.47 -16.22
N VAL A 66 -3.17 -7.31 -15.75
CA VAL A 66 -2.34 -6.15 -15.45
C VAL A 66 -2.16 -6.03 -13.95
N VAL A 67 -0.92 -6.14 -13.50
CA VAL A 67 -0.57 -6.02 -12.08
C VAL A 67 -0.23 -4.58 -11.77
N ILE A 68 -0.88 -4.03 -10.75
CA ILE A 68 -0.80 -2.62 -10.37
C ILE A 68 -0.23 -2.51 -8.96
N CYS A 69 0.73 -1.59 -8.77
CA CYS A 69 1.13 -1.17 -7.43
C CYS A 69 1.39 0.34 -7.37
N ARG A 70 2.05 0.84 -6.35
CA ARG A 70 2.30 2.28 -6.21
C ARG A 70 3.25 2.81 -7.30
N SER A 71 4.41 2.13 -7.54
CA SER A 71 5.49 2.62 -8.40
C SER A 71 6.11 1.56 -9.33
N GLY A 72 5.50 0.36 -9.44
CA GLY A 72 5.97 -0.75 -10.26
C GLY A 72 6.72 -1.84 -9.50
N LYS A 73 7.53 -1.56 -8.47
CA LYS A 73 8.37 -2.57 -7.79
C LYS A 73 7.60 -3.77 -7.22
N ARG A 74 6.54 -3.53 -6.43
CA ARG A 74 5.72 -4.61 -5.87
C ARG A 74 5.00 -5.41 -6.95
N ALA A 75 4.58 -4.73 -8.04
CA ALA A 75 3.92 -5.37 -9.15
C ALA A 75 4.85 -6.30 -9.94
N CYS A 76 6.13 -5.95 -10.14
CA CYS A 76 7.13 -6.84 -10.73
C CYS A 76 7.31 -8.11 -9.87
N ASN A 77 7.47 -7.96 -8.54
CA ASN A 77 7.60 -9.11 -7.63
C ASN A 77 6.35 -10.02 -7.67
N ALA A 78 5.15 -9.41 -7.68
CA ALA A 78 3.91 -10.18 -7.82
C ALA A 78 3.83 -10.90 -9.17
N ALA A 79 4.19 -10.23 -10.27
CA ALA A 79 4.20 -10.82 -11.60
C ALA A 79 5.16 -12.01 -11.71
N GLU A 80 6.34 -11.95 -11.07
CA GLU A 80 7.27 -13.09 -10.99
C GLU A 80 6.63 -14.29 -10.28
N LYS A 81 5.98 -14.06 -9.13
CA LYS A 81 5.28 -15.11 -8.39
C LYS A 81 4.14 -15.72 -9.20
N LEU A 82 3.35 -14.89 -9.89
CA LEU A 82 2.23 -15.33 -10.73
C LEU A 82 2.71 -16.10 -11.97
N THR A 83 3.82 -15.68 -12.57
CA THR A 83 4.46 -16.39 -13.69
C THR A 83 4.95 -17.78 -13.24
N ALA A 84 5.57 -17.86 -12.05
CA ALA A 84 5.99 -19.15 -11.46
C ALA A 84 4.80 -20.09 -11.18
N ALA A 85 3.62 -19.52 -10.90
CA ALA A 85 2.36 -20.27 -10.74
C ALA A 85 1.68 -20.63 -12.09
N GLY A 86 2.32 -20.33 -13.23
CA GLY A 86 1.85 -20.70 -14.57
C GLY A 86 0.97 -19.68 -15.28
N MET A 87 0.78 -18.47 -14.72
CA MET A 87 0.06 -17.40 -15.41
C MET A 87 0.84 -16.90 -16.61
N LYS A 88 0.10 -16.71 -17.70
CA LYS A 88 0.58 -16.14 -18.96
C LYS A 88 -0.04 -14.75 -19.17
N ASN A 89 0.49 -13.99 -20.14
CA ASN A 89 -0.04 -12.67 -20.52
C ASN A 89 -0.11 -11.66 -19.36
N LEU A 90 0.89 -11.71 -18.46
CA LEU A 90 1.04 -10.74 -17.38
C LEU A 90 1.69 -9.46 -17.90
N ARG A 91 1.11 -8.34 -17.49
CA ARG A 91 1.67 -7.01 -17.71
C ARG A 91 1.77 -6.27 -16.38
N VAL A 92 2.72 -5.36 -16.29
CA VAL A 92 2.91 -4.50 -15.11
C VAL A 92 2.64 -3.07 -15.52
N LEU A 93 1.81 -2.36 -14.76
CA LEU A 93 1.56 -0.93 -14.97
C LEU A 93 2.85 -0.15 -14.66
N ASP A 94 3.45 0.42 -15.70
CA ASP A 94 4.68 1.19 -15.58
C ASP A 94 4.47 2.45 -14.73
N GLY A 95 5.39 2.70 -13.78
CA GLY A 95 5.25 3.76 -12.79
C GLY A 95 4.06 3.59 -11.83
N GLY A 96 3.21 2.57 -12.00
CA GLY A 96 2.10 2.22 -11.13
C GLY A 96 1.05 3.34 -10.97
N MET A 97 0.37 3.35 -9.82
CA MET A 97 -0.66 4.36 -9.54
C MET A 97 -0.13 5.80 -9.44
N LEU A 98 1.17 5.99 -9.22
CA LEU A 98 1.76 7.33 -9.25
C LEU A 98 1.71 7.90 -10.68
N ALA A 99 2.19 7.14 -11.66
CA ALA A 99 2.16 7.55 -13.07
C ALA A 99 0.73 7.64 -13.61
N TRP A 100 -0.19 6.75 -13.17
CA TRP A 100 -1.61 6.82 -13.51
C TRP A 100 -2.25 8.13 -13.04
N ALA A 101 -2.00 8.52 -11.79
CA ALA A 101 -2.54 9.74 -11.19
C ALA A 101 -1.91 11.02 -11.80
N GLU A 102 -0.60 10.99 -12.11
CA GLU A 102 0.12 12.07 -12.76
C GLU A 102 -0.39 12.31 -14.20
N ALA A 103 -0.74 11.24 -14.90
CA ALA A 103 -1.36 11.32 -16.23
C ALA A 103 -2.82 11.84 -16.19
N GLY A 104 -3.39 12.10 -15.00
CA GLY A 104 -4.76 12.59 -14.85
C GLY A 104 -5.85 11.60 -15.28
N LEU A 105 -5.54 10.30 -15.32
CA LEU A 105 -6.45 9.27 -15.81
C LEU A 105 -7.56 8.95 -14.79
N PRO A 106 -8.73 8.46 -15.24
CA PRO A 106 -9.87 8.15 -14.38
C PRO A 106 -9.51 7.13 -13.31
N ALA A 107 -9.88 7.42 -12.06
CA ALA A 107 -9.66 6.53 -10.94
C ALA A 107 -10.74 6.74 -9.87
N ASN A 108 -11.15 5.67 -9.22
CA ASN A 108 -12.00 5.76 -8.05
C ASN A 108 -11.18 6.34 -6.88
N ARG A 109 -11.69 7.41 -6.29
CA ARG A 109 -11.04 8.10 -5.16
C ARG A 109 -11.94 8.01 -3.94
N GLY A 110 -11.41 7.41 -2.87
CA GLY A 110 -12.04 7.40 -1.56
C GLY A 110 -11.55 8.53 -0.66
N LYS A 111 -11.93 8.46 0.60
CA LYS A 111 -11.42 9.40 1.60
C LYS A 111 -9.93 9.17 1.81
N LYS A 112 -9.15 10.23 1.73
CA LYS A 112 -7.71 10.19 2.02
C LYS A 112 -7.52 9.83 3.49
N SER A 113 -6.98 8.66 3.77
CA SER A 113 -6.66 8.23 5.12
C SER A 113 -5.30 8.79 5.55
N ILE A 114 -5.19 9.11 6.84
CA ILE A 114 -3.91 9.55 7.42
C ILE A 114 -2.99 8.32 7.44
N SER A 115 -1.83 8.40 6.78
CA SER A 115 -0.86 7.31 6.77
C SER A 115 -0.48 6.89 8.19
N LEU A 116 -0.22 5.59 8.39
CA LEU A 116 0.14 5.03 9.71
C LEU A 116 1.31 5.80 10.34
N GLU A 117 2.31 6.14 9.56
CA GLU A 117 3.47 6.93 10.00
C GLU A 117 3.07 8.31 10.55
N ARG A 118 2.12 8.98 9.87
CA ARG A 118 1.57 10.25 10.35
C ARG A 118 0.77 10.10 11.64
N GLN A 119 -0.01 9.02 11.77
CA GLN A 119 -0.75 8.71 12.98
C GLN A 119 0.22 8.47 14.17
N VAL A 120 1.30 7.73 13.95
CA VAL A 120 2.34 7.49 14.97
C VAL A 120 2.98 8.81 15.41
N ARG A 121 3.37 9.67 14.47
CA ARG A 121 3.96 10.99 14.81
C ARG A 121 3.00 11.85 15.62
N ILE A 122 1.73 11.92 15.24
CA ILE A 122 0.70 12.69 15.96
C ILE A 122 0.52 12.12 17.37
N ALA A 123 0.34 10.81 17.50
CA ALA A 123 0.12 10.17 18.80
C ALA A 123 1.33 10.35 19.73
N ALA A 124 2.54 10.13 19.23
CA ALA A 124 3.77 10.33 20.00
C ALA A 124 3.96 11.78 20.43
N GLY A 125 3.73 12.73 19.51
CA GLY A 125 3.80 14.16 19.82
C GLY A 125 2.80 14.59 20.90
N LEU A 126 1.57 14.11 20.82
CA LEU A 126 0.54 14.39 21.83
C LEU A 126 0.90 13.82 23.21
N LEU A 127 1.47 12.61 23.27
CA LEU A 127 1.92 12.02 24.52
C LEU A 127 3.09 12.78 25.16
N VAL A 128 4.05 13.24 24.34
CA VAL A 128 5.17 14.09 24.81
C VAL A 128 4.62 15.40 25.37
N LEU A 129 3.73 16.08 24.64
CA LEU A 129 3.11 17.33 25.11
C LEU A 129 2.32 17.13 26.39
N ALA A 130 1.53 16.07 26.48
CA ALA A 130 0.77 15.74 27.69
C ALA A 130 1.72 15.51 28.89
N GLY A 131 2.80 14.76 28.69
CA GLY A 131 3.79 14.52 29.76
C GLY A 131 4.47 15.81 30.23
N VAL A 132 4.78 16.75 29.33
CA VAL A 132 5.36 18.06 29.67
C VAL A 132 4.33 18.91 30.45
N VAL A 133 3.10 19.06 29.93
CA VAL A 133 2.06 19.89 30.58
C VAL A 133 1.74 19.34 31.99
N LEU A 134 1.52 18.04 32.10
CA LEU A 134 1.24 17.40 33.39
C LEU A 134 2.45 17.47 34.33
N GLY A 135 3.67 17.40 33.82
CA GLY A 135 4.90 17.54 34.57
C GLY A 135 5.08 18.93 35.17
N LEU A 136 4.65 19.97 34.46
CA LEU A 136 4.73 21.35 34.93
C LEU A 136 3.63 21.72 35.93
N TRP A 137 2.39 21.24 35.71
CA TRP A 137 1.21 21.75 36.39
C TRP A 137 0.65 20.79 37.44
N VAL A 138 0.96 19.50 37.36
CA VAL A 138 0.42 18.47 38.25
C VAL A 138 1.52 17.86 39.15
N HIS A 139 2.46 17.16 38.53
CA HIS A 139 3.55 16.51 39.27
C HIS A 139 4.77 16.25 38.36
N PRO A 140 6.01 16.58 38.80
CA PRO A 140 7.22 16.41 37.99
C PRO A 140 7.45 14.99 37.46
N GLY A 141 6.90 13.96 38.12
CA GLY A 141 6.99 12.56 37.65
C GLY A 141 6.45 12.32 36.25
N PHE A 142 5.54 13.18 35.74
CA PHE A 142 4.99 13.05 34.39
C PHE A 142 6.01 13.38 33.28
N PHE A 143 7.14 14.04 33.59
CA PHE A 143 8.23 14.15 32.62
C PHE A 143 8.79 12.78 32.22
N GLY A 144 8.65 11.76 33.10
CA GLY A 144 8.98 10.37 32.75
C GLY A 144 8.20 9.83 31.56
N LEU A 145 6.95 10.25 31.37
CA LEU A 145 6.16 9.89 30.17
C LEU A 145 6.81 10.45 28.90
N SER A 146 7.17 11.72 28.90
CA SER A 146 7.86 12.35 27.75
C SER A 146 9.20 11.68 27.46
N ALA A 147 9.98 11.37 28.49
CA ALA A 147 11.26 10.67 28.35
C ALA A 147 11.08 9.26 27.78
N PHE A 148 10.08 8.51 28.25
CA PHE A 148 9.76 7.16 27.76
C PHE A 148 9.36 7.17 26.28
N VAL A 149 8.48 8.09 25.87
CA VAL A 149 8.06 8.21 24.46
C VAL A 149 9.23 8.64 23.58
N GLY A 150 10.08 9.59 24.06
CA GLY A 150 11.26 10.02 23.34
C GLY A 150 12.29 8.88 23.13
N ALA A 151 12.57 8.09 24.18
CA ALA A 151 13.41 6.91 24.09
C ALA A 151 12.85 5.86 23.12
N GLY A 152 11.54 5.63 23.15
CA GLY A 152 10.86 4.71 22.25
C GLY A 152 10.94 5.16 20.77
N LEU A 153 10.82 6.45 20.49
CA LEU A 153 10.99 7.01 19.14
C LEU A 153 12.44 6.87 18.65
N THR A 154 13.41 7.12 19.53
CA THR A 154 14.85 6.94 19.20
C THR A 154 15.14 5.48 18.88
N PHE A 155 14.65 4.56 19.72
CA PHE A 155 14.79 3.12 19.48
C PHE A 155 14.16 2.70 18.15
N ALA A 156 12.92 3.15 17.88
CA ALA A 156 12.25 2.85 16.63
C ALA A 156 12.99 3.39 15.40
N GLY A 157 13.64 4.57 15.52
CA GLY A 157 14.46 5.14 14.44
C GLY A 157 15.74 4.36 14.15
N ILE A 158 16.30 3.68 15.16
CA ILE A 158 17.54 2.90 15.00
C ILE A 158 17.24 1.47 14.50
N THR A 159 16.12 0.87 14.94
CA THR A 159 15.83 -0.55 14.73
C THR A 159 14.78 -0.81 13.66
N ASP A 160 14.14 0.24 13.10
CA ASP A 160 12.96 0.16 12.23
C ASP A 160 11.75 -0.58 12.87
N TRP A 161 11.80 -0.82 14.20
CA TRP A 161 10.74 -1.49 14.95
C TRP A 161 9.98 -0.47 15.81
N CYS A 162 8.67 -0.30 15.53
CA CYS A 162 7.81 0.65 16.24
C CYS A 162 6.60 -0.05 16.86
N GLY A 163 6.61 -0.24 18.19
CA GLY A 163 5.49 -0.85 18.92
C GLY A 163 4.18 -0.05 18.79
N MET A 164 4.24 1.28 18.79
CA MET A 164 3.06 2.15 18.55
C MET A 164 2.50 1.96 17.14
N GLY A 165 3.36 1.79 16.14
CA GLY A 165 2.95 1.48 14.78
C GLY A 165 2.16 0.18 14.69
N LEU A 166 2.62 -0.87 15.38
CA LEU A 166 1.92 -2.16 15.45
C LEU A 166 0.56 -2.06 16.14
N LEU A 167 0.43 -1.26 17.21
CA LEU A 167 -0.84 -1.01 17.88
C LEU A 167 -1.83 -0.26 16.96
N LEU A 168 -1.37 0.82 16.32
CA LEU A 168 -2.20 1.62 15.42
C LEU A 168 -2.60 0.86 14.15
N ALA A 169 -1.74 -0.03 13.63
CA ALA A 169 -2.07 -0.88 12.48
C ALA A 169 -3.27 -1.81 12.77
N LYS A 170 -3.47 -2.23 14.03
CA LYS A 170 -4.61 -3.06 14.46
C LYS A 170 -5.89 -2.25 14.71
N ALA A 171 -5.82 -0.94 14.67
CA ALA A 171 -6.98 -0.08 14.94
C ALA A 171 -8.08 -0.27 13.86
N PRO A 172 -9.37 -0.21 14.22
CA PRO A 172 -10.48 -0.51 13.31
C PRO A 172 -10.55 0.41 12.09
N TRP A 173 -10.00 1.63 12.17
CA TRP A 173 -9.92 2.57 11.04
C TRP A 173 -8.73 2.32 10.08
N ASN A 174 -7.82 1.43 10.44
CA ASN A 174 -6.66 1.05 9.62
C ASN A 174 -6.79 -0.35 9.00
N ARG A 175 -7.87 -1.07 9.32
CA ARG A 175 -8.21 -2.38 8.75
C ARG A 175 -9.02 -2.25 7.47
#